data_62fce0c6d02e27fa44497b1d585b5879
#
_entry.id   62fce0c6d02e27fa44497b1d585b5879
#
_cell.length_a   1.000
_cell.length_b   1.000
_cell.length_c   1.000
_cell.angle_alpha   90.00
_cell.angle_beta   90.00
_cell.angle_gamma   90.00
#
_symmetry.space_group_name_H-M   'P 1'
#
loop_
_entity.id
_entity.type
_entity.pdbx_description
1 polymer ?
#
loop_
_entity_poly.entity_id
_entity_poly.type
_entity_poly.pdbx_seq_one_letter_code
_entity_poly.pdbx_strand_id
1 'polypeptide(L)'
;MKEEFVKSSIIKYLSRKEWGTNLQFGALHDRGVDIKVRHNRYARYFLIECKGQGIGRGSNEVAFVYSLGQVISRMKTGGTTRYYYGLGLPEKSAKIALRRLPWQVAKKLLLYVFSCDEKGNVRQYSWQDLKKAQDFKK
;
A
#
# COMPACT_ATOMS: atom_id res chain seq x y z
N MET A 1 7.61 -15.02 1.64
CA MET A 1 6.28 -14.45 1.97
C MET A 1 5.47 -14.32 0.69
N LYS A 2 4.31 -14.92 0.67
CA LYS A 2 3.44 -14.89 -0.52
C LYS A 2 2.60 -13.61 -0.56
N GLU A 3 2.26 -13.18 -1.75
CA GLU A 3 1.42 -12.00 -1.98
C GLU A 3 0.09 -12.11 -1.23
N GLU A 4 -0.54 -13.29 -1.25
CA GLU A 4 -1.81 -13.52 -0.56
C GLU A 4 -1.70 -13.30 0.96
N PHE A 5 -0.57 -13.62 1.55
CA PHE A 5 -0.33 -13.39 2.97
C PHE A 5 -0.24 -11.89 3.27
N VAL A 6 0.48 -11.15 2.44
CA VAL A 6 0.59 -9.68 2.54
C VAL A 6 -0.79 -9.06 2.42
N LYS A 7 -1.54 -9.46 1.42
CA LYS A 7 -2.88 -8.95 1.13
C LYS A 7 -3.84 -9.20 2.31
N SER A 8 -3.91 -10.43 2.80
CA SER A 8 -4.81 -10.76 3.91
C SER A 8 -4.42 -10.04 5.20
N SER A 9 -3.13 -9.88 5.44
CA SER A 9 -2.64 -9.17 6.63
C SER A 9 -3.03 -7.69 6.60
N ILE A 10 -2.92 -7.05 5.46
CA ILE A 10 -3.30 -5.65 5.28
C ILE A 10 -4.81 -5.47 5.41
N ILE A 11 -5.59 -6.40 4.87
CA ILE A 11 -7.05 -6.37 5.01
C ILE A 11 -7.46 -6.41 6.48
N LYS A 12 -6.85 -7.30 7.26
CA LYS A 12 -7.11 -7.38 8.71
C LYS A 12 -6.73 -6.10 9.42
N TYR A 13 -5.58 -5.54 9.08
CA TYR A 13 -5.11 -4.28 9.64
C TYR A 13 -6.11 -3.14 9.36
N LEU A 14 -6.53 -3.01 8.11
CA LEU A 14 -7.46 -1.95 7.69
C LEU A 14 -8.82 -2.09 8.35
N SER A 15 -9.31 -3.30 8.55
CA SER A 15 -10.60 -3.51 9.21
C SER A 15 -10.60 -3.01 10.65
N ARG A 16 -9.45 -3.08 11.33
CA ARG A 16 -9.29 -2.53 12.68
C ARG A 16 -9.21 -1.01 12.71
N LYS A 17 -8.99 -0.37 11.55
CA LYS A 17 -8.86 1.07 11.39
C LYS A 17 -10.08 1.69 10.72
N GLU A 18 -11.24 1.04 10.82
CA GLU A 18 -12.52 1.49 10.26
C GLU A 18 -12.57 1.48 8.72
N TRP A 19 -11.72 0.67 8.08
CA TRP A 19 -11.75 0.48 6.65
C TRP A 19 -12.27 -0.92 6.32
N GLY A 20 -13.35 -0.97 5.57
CA GLY A 20 -13.78 -2.22 4.95
C GLY A 20 -14.47 -3.24 5.82
N THR A 21 -15.00 -2.84 6.99
CA THR A 21 -15.73 -3.80 7.86
C THR A 21 -16.96 -4.39 7.19
N ASN A 22 -17.52 -3.68 6.22
CA ASN A 22 -18.68 -4.16 5.43
C ASN A 22 -18.26 -4.66 4.06
N LEU A 23 -17.00 -4.95 3.88
CA LEU A 23 -16.47 -5.29 2.57
C LEU A 23 -16.83 -6.68 2.16
N GLN A 24 -17.41 -6.75 0.99
CA GLN A 24 -17.54 -7.99 0.27
C GLN A 24 -16.21 -8.23 -0.43
N PHE A 25 -15.39 -9.10 0.15
CA PHE A 25 -14.08 -9.41 -0.41
C PHE A 25 -14.14 -9.97 -1.83
N GLY A 26 -15.30 -10.44 -2.27
CA GLY A 26 -15.50 -10.86 -3.65
C GLY A 26 -15.43 -9.74 -4.67
N ALA A 27 -15.63 -8.48 -4.26
CA ALA A 27 -15.49 -7.33 -5.13
C ALA A 27 -14.01 -6.97 -5.39
N LEU A 28 -13.08 -7.68 -4.78
CA LEU A 28 -11.65 -7.50 -4.97
C LEU A 28 -11.15 -7.96 -6.34
N HIS A 29 -12.01 -8.52 -7.15
CA HIS A 29 -11.69 -8.89 -8.53
C HIS A 29 -11.90 -7.74 -9.51
N ASP A 30 -12.15 -6.53 -9.02
CA ASP A 30 -12.11 -5.35 -9.86
C ASP A 30 -10.73 -5.27 -10.49
N ARG A 31 -10.74 -5.23 -11.81
CA ARG A 31 -9.51 -5.17 -12.61
C ARG A 31 -8.62 -4.08 -12.09
N GLY A 32 -7.50 -4.49 -11.60
CA GLY A 32 -6.45 -3.58 -11.46
C GLY A 32 -5.90 -3.41 -10.07
N VAL A 33 -6.65 -3.37 -8.99
CA VAL A 33 -6.07 -3.22 -7.66
C VAL A 33 -6.32 -4.46 -6.82
N ASP A 34 -5.31 -4.81 -5.99
CA ASP A 34 -5.40 -5.99 -5.15
C ASP A 34 -6.37 -5.79 -3.98
N ILE A 35 -6.39 -4.57 -3.43
CA ILE A 35 -7.31 -4.22 -2.36
C ILE A 35 -8.02 -2.91 -2.70
N LYS A 36 -9.34 -2.93 -2.62
CA LYS A 36 -10.15 -1.72 -2.72
C LYS A 36 -11.11 -1.73 -1.53
N VAL A 37 -10.91 -0.79 -0.60
CA VAL A 37 -11.74 -0.70 0.61
C VAL A 37 -12.31 0.71 0.75
N ARG A 38 -13.52 0.79 1.31
CA ARG A 38 -14.17 2.05 1.61
C ARG A 38 -14.09 2.30 3.11
N HIS A 39 -13.91 3.56 3.50
CA HIS A 39 -14.01 3.93 4.92
C HIS A 39 -15.44 3.69 5.42
N ASN A 40 -15.58 3.25 6.67
CA ASN A 40 -16.89 2.90 7.21
C ASN A 40 -17.82 4.10 7.40
N ARG A 41 -17.25 5.30 7.60
CA ARG A 41 -18.00 6.52 7.88
C ARG A 41 -18.03 7.54 6.75
N TYR A 42 -17.02 7.52 5.88
CA TYR A 42 -16.84 8.56 4.86
C TYR A 42 -16.74 7.97 3.48
N ALA A 43 -17.10 8.79 2.46
CA ALA A 43 -16.94 8.40 1.06
C ALA A 43 -15.47 8.53 0.65
N ARG A 44 -14.61 7.70 1.25
CA ARG A 44 -13.17 7.64 0.99
C ARG A 44 -12.79 6.20 0.71
N TYR A 45 -11.90 6.03 -0.26
CA TYR A 45 -11.45 4.70 -0.69
C TYR A 45 -9.95 4.58 -0.56
N PHE A 46 -9.51 3.37 -0.25
CA PHE A 46 -8.10 2.99 -0.29
C PHE A 46 -7.92 1.95 -1.39
N LEU A 47 -7.01 2.23 -2.32
CA LEU A 47 -6.65 1.32 -3.40
C LEU A 47 -5.19 0.90 -3.18
N ILE A 48 -4.94 -0.38 -2.93
CA ILE A 48 -3.62 -0.87 -2.52
C ILE A 48 -3.19 -1.98 -3.46
N GLU A 49 -1.96 -1.85 -3.97
CA GLU A 49 -1.27 -2.91 -4.72
C GLU A 49 -0.37 -3.67 -3.77
N CYS A 50 -0.49 -4.99 -3.79
CA CYS A 50 0.29 -5.87 -2.93
C CYS A 50 1.27 -6.70 -3.74
N LYS A 51 2.45 -6.93 -3.20
CA LYS A 51 3.44 -7.84 -3.76
C LYS A 51 3.99 -8.74 -2.66
N GLY A 52 4.27 -9.98 -3.01
CA GLY A 52 4.96 -10.89 -2.14
C GLY A 52 6.47 -10.74 -2.25
N GLN A 53 7.18 -11.52 -1.46
CA GLN A 53 8.64 -11.59 -1.52
C GLN A 53 9.05 -12.46 -2.71
N GLY A 54 9.87 -11.89 -3.59
CA GLY A 54 10.42 -12.63 -4.72
C GLY A 54 11.63 -13.47 -4.34
N ILE A 55 12.11 -14.24 -5.31
CA ILE A 55 13.29 -15.07 -5.16
C ILE A 55 14.44 -14.41 -5.94
N GLY A 56 15.60 -14.34 -5.30
CA GLY A 56 16.81 -13.85 -5.92
C GLY A 56 17.16 -12.41 -5.63
N ARG A 57 18.32 -11.99 -6.15
CA ARG A 57 18.85 -10.64 -5.98
C ARG A 57 17.95 -9.60 -6.63
N GLY A 58 17.73 -8.50 -5.94
CA GLY A 58 16.95 -7.40 -6.47
C GLY A 58 15.45 -7.64 -6.47
N SER A 59 14.97 -8.79 -5.99
CA SER A 59 13.53 -9.07 -5.98
C SER A 59 12.74 -8.09 -5.12
N ASN A 60 13.32 -7.60 -4.02
CA ASN A 60 12.65 -6.63 -3.16
C ASN A 60 12.53 -5.26 -3.83
N GLU A 61 13.53 -4.87 -4.59
CA GLU A 61 13.50 -3.64 -5.37
C GLU A 61 12.49 -3.74 -6.52
N VAL A 62 12.45 -4.87 -7.20
CA VAL A 62 11.48 -5.13 -8.27
C VAL A 62 10.05 -5.07 -7.71
N ALA A 63 9.82 -5.66 -6.54
CA ALA A 63 8.51 -5.61 -5.90
C ALA A 63 8.06 -4.17 -5.64
N PHE A 64 8.97 -3.32 -5.15
CA PHE A 64 8.67 -1.91 -4.92
C PHE A 64 8.35 -1.18 -6.23
N VAL A 65 9.22 -1.27 -7.23
CA VAL A 65 9.06 -0.54 -8.49
C VAL A 65 7.80 -1.01 -9.24
N TYR A 66 7.57 -2.31 -9.25
CA TYR A 66 6.42 -2.88 -9.95
C TYR A 66 5.10 -2.46 -9.30
N SER A 67 5.01 -2.55 -7.98
CA SER A 67 3.79 -2.14 -7.25
C SER A 67 3.52 -0.65 -7.43
N LEU A 68 4.57 0.17 -7.39
CA LEU A 68 4.45 1.62 -7.61
C LEU A 68 3.89 1.92 -9.01
N GLY A 69 4.45 1.29 -10.03
CA GLY A 69 3.96 1.46 -11.40
C GLY A 69 2.52 1.03 -11.56
N GLN A 70 2.14 -0.08 -10.95
CA GLN A 70 0.77 -0.57 -11.02
C GLN A 70 -0.22 0.36 -10.32
N VAL A 71 0.09 0.83 -9.11
CA VAL A 71 -0.82 1.71 -8.39
C VAL A 71 -1.00 3.05 -9.13
N ILE A 72 0.09 3.60 -9.67
CA ILE A 72 0.03 4.85 -10.41
C ILE A 72 -0.85 4.70 -11.66
N SER A 73 -0.68 3.61 -12.39
CA SER A 73 -1.45 3.37 -13.62
C SER A 73 -2.95 3.19 -13.36
N ARG A 74 -3.34 2.94 -12.13
CA ARG A 74 -4.73 2.71 -11.73
C ARG A 74 -5.34 3.83 -10.90
N MET A 75 -4.64 4.96 -10.79
CA MET A 75 -5.15 6.10 -10.04
C MET A 75 -6.38 6.70 -10.72
N LYS A 76 -7.36 7.08 -9.90
CA LYS A 76 -8.57 7.73 -10.36
C LYS A 76 -8.31 9.23 -10.54
N THR A 77 -8.67 9.75 -11.69
CA THR A 77 -8.34 11.13 -12.09
C THR A 77 -9.55 12.02 -12.30
N GLY A 78 -10.65 11.71 -11.71
CA GLY A 78 -11.86 12.55 -11.88
C GLY A 78 -12.83 12.34 -10.73
N GLY A 79 -13.84 13.19 -10.67
CA GLY A 79 -14.88 13.09 -9.67
C GLY A 79 -14.54 13.76 -8.35
N THR A 80 -15.46 13.68 -7.39
CA THR A 80 -15.35 14.31 -6.08
C THR A 80 -14.99 13.31 -4.97
N THR A 81 -14.96 12.02 -5.28
CA THR A 81 -14.63 10.98 -4.33
C THR A 81 -13.13 11.01 -4.01
N ARG A 82 -12.80 10.94 -2.72
CA ARG A 82 -11.40 10.95 -2.31
C ARG A 82 -10.85 9.53 -2.32
N TYR A 83 -9.73 9.37 -3.02
CA TYR A 83 -8.99 8.12 -3.09
C TYR A 83 -7.62 8.27 -2.45
N TYR A 84 -7.28 7.29 -1.63
CA TYR A 84 -5.94 7.11 -1.09
C TYR A 84 -5.34 5.88 -1.75
N TYR A 85 -4.03 5.86 -1.88
CA TYR A 85 -3.33 4.78 -2.57
C TYR A 85 -2.26 4.18 -1.67
N GLY A 86 -1.97 2.91 -1.87
CA GLY A 86 -1.00 2.23 -1.04
C GLY A 86 -0.22 1.17 -1.77
N LEU A 87 0.99 0.94 -1.27
CA LEU A 87 1.83 -0.19 -1.65
C LEU A 87 1.86 -1.15 -0.46
N GLY A 88 1.43 -2.37 -0.68
CA GLY A 88 1.46 -3.43 0.34
C GLY A 88 2.64 -4.35 0.09
N LEU A 89 3.65 -4.29 0.94
CA LEU A 89 4.93 -4.93 0.70
C LEU A 89 5.42 -5.72 1.91
N PRO A 90 6.18 -6.81 1.66
CA PRO A 90 6.96 -7.42 2.73
C PRO A 90 7.93 -6.40 3.31
N GLU A 91 8.31 -6.58 4.56
CA GLU A 91 9.13 -5.63 5.30
C GLU A 91 10.39 -5.19 4.56
N LYS A 92 11.09 -6.13 3.92
CA LYS A 92 12.33 -5.80 3.19
C LYS A 92 12.08 -4.88 2.00
N SER A 93 11.03 -5.16 1.22
CA SER A 93 10.63 -4.29 0.09
C SER A 93 10.12 -2.94 0.59
N ALA A 94 9.39 -2.93 1.70
CA ALA A 94 8.89 -1.70 2.30
C ALA A 94 10.03 -0.78 2.75
N LYS A 95 11.12 -1.33 3.28
CA LYS A 95 12.30 -0.54 3.64
C LYS A 95 12.91 0.17 2.44
N ILE A 96 12.89 -0.48 1.28
CA ILE A 96 13.35 0.14 0.03
C ILE A 96 12.41 1.29 -0.35
N ALA A 97 11.11 1.06 -0.26
CA ALA A 97 10.11 2.10 -0.55
C ALA A 97 10.28 3.31 0.37
N LEU A 98 10.54 3.09 1.66
CA LEU A 98 10.74 4.19 2.62
C LEU A 98 11.92 5.08 2.26
N ARG A 99 12.94 4.54 1.61
CA ARG A 99 14.13 5.29 1.20
C ARG A 99 13.96 5.94 -0.17
N ARG A 100 13.27 5.26 -1.09
CA ARG A 100 13.28 5.62 -2.52
C ARG A 100 12.03 6.33 -3.00
N LEU A 101 10.90 6.17 -2.31
CA LEU A 101 9.68 6.90 -2.66
C LEU A 101 9.77 8.32 -2.08
N PRO A 102 9.97 9.36 -2.91
CA PRO A 102 10.09 10.72 -2.38
C PRO A 102 8.86 11.11 -1.58
N TRP A 103 9.05 11.63 -0.38
CA TRP A 103 7.92 12.00 0.47
C TRP A 103 7.03 13.07 -0.19
N GLN A 104 7.62 13.93 -1.02
CA GLN A 104 6.87 14.96 -1.76
C GLN A 104 5.87 14.32 -2.74
N VAL A 105 6.30 13.25 -3.40
CA VAL A 105 5.45 12.48 -4.31
C VAL A 105 4.34 11.78 -3.53
N ALA A 106 4.69 11.13 -2.43
CA ALA A 106 3.69 10.45 -1.59
C ALA A 106 2.63 11.42 -1.08
N LYS A 107 3.05 12.62 -0.69
CA LYS A 107 2.13 13.67 -0.24
C LYS A 107 1.16 14.09 -1.34
N LYS A 108 1.68 14.36 -2.54
CA LYS A 108 0.87 14.80 -3.67
C LYS A 108 -0.11 13.73 -4.15
N LEU A 109 0.31 12.48 -4.15
CA LEU A 109 -0.47 11.37 -4.66
C LEU A 109 -1.35 10.70 -3.60
N LEU A 110 -1.28 11.14 -2.35
CA LEU A 110 -1.97 10.50 -1.22
C LEU A 110 -1.59 9.01 -1.15
N LEU A 111 -0.28 8.74 -1.22
CA LEU A 111 0.28 7.41 -1.33
C LEU A 111 0.91 6.99 0.00
N TYR A 112 0.57 5.79 0.45
CA TYR A 112 1.04 5.20 1.71
C TYR A 112 1.83 3.93 1.44
N VAL A 113 2.71 3.57 2.36
CA VAL A 113 3.43 2.29 2.32
C VAL A 113 2.94 1.45 3.49
N PHE A 114 2.54 0.21 3.19
CA PHE A 114 2.17 -0.77 4.20
C PHE A 114 3.25 -1.84 4.24
N SER A 115 3.86 -2.02 5.40
CA SER A 115 4.89 -3.02 5.63
C SER A 115 4.30 -4.20 6.37
N CYS A 116 4.50 -5.40 5.86
CA CYS A 116 4.02 -6.64 6.47
C CYS A 116 5.21 -7.51 6.88
N ASP A 117 5.26 -7.88 8.17
CA ASP A 117 6.30 -8.80 8.63
C ASP A 117 5.85 -10.26 8.50
N GLU A 118 6.74 -11.20 8.83
CA GLU A 118 6.48 -12.63 8.69
C GLU A 118 5.36 -13.14 9.59
N LYS A 119 5.06 -12.42 10.66
CA LYS A 119 3.99 -12.76 11.61
C LYS A 119 2.64 -12.16 11.19
N GLY A 120 2.60 -11.37 10.13
CA GLY A 120 1.39 -10.71 9.67
C GLY A 120 1.12 -9.38 10.36
N ASN A 121 2.08 -8.84 11.09
CA ASN A 121 1.96 -7.50 11.65
C ASN A 121 2.16 -6.47 10.56
N VAL A 122 1.25 -5.50 10.49
CA VAL A 122 1.27 -4.48 9.45
C VAL A 122 1.54 -3.12 10.07
N ARG A 123 2.38 -2.35 9.41
CA ARG A 123 2.66 -0.96 9.76
C ARG A 123 2.41 -0.07 8.56
N GLN A 124 1.64 1.00 8.76
CA GLN A 124 1.31 1.97 7.74
C GLN A 124 2.20 3.19 7.87
N TYR A 125 2.79 3.61 6.76
CA TYR A 125 3.67 4.79 6.71
C TYR A 125 3.05 5.86 5.82
N SER A 126 2.91 7.07 6.39
CA SER A 126 2.43 8.24 5.67
C SER A 126 3.61 9.00 5.05
N TRP A 127 3.31 10.07 4.29
CA TRP A 127 4.36 10.94 3.76
C TRP A 127 5.19 11.60 4.88
N GLN A 128 4.58 11.85 6.05
CA GLN A 128 5.31 12.40 7.19
C GLN A 128 6.36 11.40 7.70
N ASP A 129 6.00 10.11 7.73
CA ASP A 129 6.92 9.04 8.12
C ASP A 129 8.06 8.91 7.10
N LEU A 130 7.74 9.01 5.82
CA LEU A 130 8.74 8.99 4.75
C LEU A 130 9.69 10.17 4.86
N LYS A 131 9.16 11.35 5.14
CA LYS A 131 9.97 12.55 5.32
C LYS A 131 10.96 12.37 6.45
N LYS A 132 10.52 11.87 7.60
CA LYS A 132 11.40 11.60 8.73
C LYS A 132 12.50 10.61 8.37
N ALA A 133 12.14 9.53 7.68
CA ALA A 133 13.11 8.50 7.29
C ALA A 133 14.15 9.05 6.30
N GLN A 134 13.73 9.93 5.39
CA GLN A 134 14.60 10.49 4.35
C GLN A 134 15.45 11.65 4.88
N ASP A 135 14.88 12.50 5.71
CA ASP A 135 15.61 13.64 6.30
C ASP A 135 16.71 13.16 7.25
N PHE A 136 16.48 12.04 7.93
CA PHE A 136 17.44 11.47 8.86
C PHE A 136 18.74 11.01 8.19
N LYS A 137 18.75 10.86 6.87
CA LYS A 137 19.90 10.37 6.10
C LYS A 137 20.73 11.48 5.44
N LYS A 138 20.40 12.71 5.68
CA LYS A 138 21.19 13.81 5.16
C LYS A 138 22.43 14.06 6.00
#